data_04199417d79e81d7a41590ac849c0eea
#
_entry.id   04199417d79e81d7a41590ac849c0eea
#
_cell.length_a   1.000
_cell.length_b   1.000
_cell.length_c   1.000
_cell.angle_alpha   90.00
_cell.angle_beta   90.00
_cell.angle_gamma   90.00
#
_symmetry.space_group_name_H-M   'P 1'
#
loop_
_entity.id
_entity.type
_entity.pdbx_description
1 polymer ?
#
loop_
_entity_poly.entity_id
_entity_poly.type
_entity_poly.pdbx_seq_one_letter_code
_entity_poly.pdbx_strand_id
1 'polypeptide(L)'
;MALKDLSTIDMYLRRWIISASLSVEHSLKVNILKDIQEKNIDEFNIVSEYIAKYPRIITELDNRRSTAYVKTLLGKYNHPNYPIYVFLEVIPFGEFVNFYKYYCAKYEYDGFNCTLLDNIRNIRNAAAHSNCVIHDLTNKAGFYNNYLVSRVVKLLAGVKKRTIQDRLKNKCVQDFISLLIAVDDVIKSEDLKNHCLQEIKELFDGRMVRNKDLYKSSTSLQQMYIFCKEIVHNVQPS
;
A
#
# COMPACT_ATOMS: atom_id res chain seq x y z
N MET A 1 -9.92 -21.91 -20.79
CA MET A 1 -8.87 -22.35 -19.83
C MET A 1 -8.08 -21.16 -19.30
N ALA A 2 -7.57 -20.26 -20.12
CA ALA A 2 -6.78 -19.09 -19.70
C ALA A 2 -7.50 -18.15 -18.68
N LEU A 3 -8.78 -17.82 -18.88
CA LEU A 3 -9.54 -16.96 -17.95
C LEU A 3 -9.66 -17.56 -16.53
N LYS A 4 -9.86 -18.88 -16.42
CA LYS A 4 -9.88 -19.52 -15.09
C LYS A 4 -8.52 -19.44 -14.40
N ASP A 5 -7.45 -19.59 -15.16
CA ASP A 5 -6.10 -19.50 -14.64
C ASP A 5 -5.76 -18.09 -14.20
N LEU A 6 -6.07 -17.07 -15.01
CA LEU A 6 -5.91 -15.64 -14.65
C LEU A 6 -6.72 -15.28 -13.41
N SER A 7 -7.97 -15.72 -13.31
CA SER A 7 -8.81 -15.50 -12.12
C SER A 7 -8.19 -16.11 -10.86
N THR A 8 -7.55 -17.27 -10.97
CA THR A 8 -6.85 -17.90 -9.85
C THR A 8 -5.58 -17.14 -9.48
N ILE A 9 -4.80 -16.69 -10.46
CA ILE A 9 -3.61 -15.85 -10.23
C ILE A 9 -4.02 -14.55 -9.55
N ASP A 10 -5.06 -13.88 -10.05
CA ASP A 10 -5.61 -12.65 -9.48
C ASP A 10 -6.07 -12.85 -8.03
N MET A 11 -6.72 -13.96 -7.71
CA MET A 11 -7.13 -14.28 -6.34
C MET A 11 -5.93 -14.39 -5.38
N TYR A 12 -4.84 -15.06 -5.77
CA TYR A 12 -3.64 -15.16 -4.95
C TYR A 12 -2.93 -13.79 -4.82
N LEU A 13 -2.85 -13.04 -5.91
CA LEU A 13 -2.27 -11.69 -5.88
C LEU A 13 -3.06 -10.75 -4.96
N ARG A 14 -4.40 -10.77 -5.01
CA ARG A 14 -5.25 -9.98 -4.10
C ARG A 14 -5.06 -10.37 -2.64
N ARG A 15 -4.88 -11.65 -2.33
CA ARG A 15 -4.60 -12.11 -0.95
C ARG A 15 -3.29 -11.52 -0.44
N TRP A 16 -2.25 -11.59 -1.25
CA TRP A 16 -0.96 -10.97 -0.91
C TRP A 16 -1.09 -9.45 -0.74
N ILE A 17 -1.79 -8.76 -1.65
CA ILE A 17 -2.01 -7.31 -1.57
C ILE A 17 -2.68 -6.93 -0.25
N ILE A 18 -3.71 -7.65 0.18
CA ILE A 18 -4.38 -7.39 1.47
C ILE A 18 -3.43 -7.61 2.63
N SER A 19 -2.75 -8.76 2.70
CA SER A 19 -1.79 -9.07 3.77
C SER A 19 -0.67 -8.03 3.86
N ALA A 20 -0.01 -7.73 2.74
CA ALA A 20 1.07 -6.76 2.67
C ALA A 20 0.60 -5.33 3.03
N SER A 21 -0.58 -4.91 2.55
CA SER A 21 -1.11 -3.58 2.86
C SER A 21 -1.49 -3.41 4.33
N LEU A 22 -1.98 -4.46 5.01
CA LEU A 22 -2.23 -4.43 6.46
C LEU A 22 -0.92 -4.32 7.25
N SER A 23 0.12 -5.05 6.83
CA SER A 23 1.45 -4.96 7.44
C SER A 23 2.08 -3.57 7.27
N VAL A 24 1.94 -2.97 6.09
CA VAL A 24 2.39 -1.60 5.80
C VAL A 24 1.60 -0.58 6.63
N GLU A 25 0.26 -0.69 6.68
CA GLU A 25 -0.60 0.19 7.49
C GLU A 25 -0.19 0.16 8.96
N HIS A 26 -0.04 -1.04 9.53
CA HIS A 26 0.40 -1.21 10.92
C HIS A 26 1.77 -0.56 11.16
N SER A 27 2.74 -0.84 10.30
CA SER A 27 4.09 -0.28 10.44
C SER A 27 4.13 1.24 10.32
N LEU A 28 3.33 1.83 9.42
CA LEU A 28 3.20 3.29 9.31
C LEU A 28 2.61 3.89 10.59
N LYS A 29 1.59 3.27 11.21
CA LYS A 29 1.00 3.70 12.47
C LYS A 29 2.02 3.65 13.61
N VAL A 30 2.77 2.56 13.73
CA VAL A 30 3.83 2.41 14.72
C VAL A 30 4.93 3.46 14.56
N ASN A 31 5.35 3.72 13.32
CA ASN A 31 6.38 4.72 13.03
C ASN A 31 5.93 6.14 13.42
N ILE A 32 4.67 6.51 13.17
CA ILE A 32 4.11 7.80 13.61
C ILE A 32 4.07 7.88 15.14
N LEU A 33 3.58 6.83 15.82
CA LEU A 33 3.51 6.83 17.29
C LEU A 33 4.89 6.99 17.92
N LYS A 34 5.91 6.35 17.34
CA LYS A 34 7.30 6.50 17.76
C LYS A 34 7.79 7.96 17.58
N ASP A 35 7.57 8.57 16.42
CA ASP A 35 7.98 9.95 16.15
C ASP A 35 7.26 10.96 17.08
N ILE A 36 5.97 10.74 17.35
CA ILE A 36 5.19 11.55 18.32
C ILE A 36 5.83 11.49 19.70
N GLN A 37 6.20 10.30 20.16
CA GLN A 37 6.85 10.10 21.44
C GLN A 37 8.25 10.75 21.48
N GLU A 38 9.06 10.56 20.45
CA GLU A 38 10.40 11.13 20.37
C GLU A 38 10.41 12.66 20.33
N LYS A 39 9.41 13.28 19.68
CA LYS A 39 9.24 14.72 19.58
C LYS A 39 8.44 15.33 20.73
N ASN A 40 7.95 14.53 21.69
CA ASN A 40 7.07 14.95 22.77
C ASN A 40 5.85 15.75 22.27
N ILE A 41 5.23 15.30 21.17
CA ILE A 41 4.03 15.91 20.62
C ILE A 41 2.84 15.53 21.50
N ASP A 42 1.98 16.51 21.82
CA ASP A 42 0.74 16.25 22.57
C ASP A 42 -0.21 15.37 21.74
N GLU A 43 -0.42 14.14 22.23
CA GLU A 43 -1.19 13.10 21.56
C GLU A 43 -2.69 13.40 21.41
N PHE A 44 -3.25 14.26 22.30
CA PHE A 44 -4.64 14.70 22.21
C PHE A 44 -4.78 15.92 21.29
N ASN A 45 -3.85 16.85 21.40
CA ASN A 45 -3.91 18.09 20.65
C ASN A 45 -3.81 17.83 19.13
N ILE A 46 -2.92 16.94 18.70
CA ILE A 46 -2.78 16.62 17.28
C ILE A 46 -4.09 16.06 16.68
N VAL A 47 -4.81 15.23 17.42
CA VAL A 47 -6.09 14.65 16.98
C VAL A 47 -7.18 15.71 16.96
N SER A 48 -7.28 16.52 18.01
CA SER A 48 -8.30 17.60 18.08
C SER A 48 -8.10 18.63 16.97
N GLU A 49 -6.87 19.01 16.65
CA GLU A 49 -6.55 19.90 15.53
C GLU A 49 -6.89 19.27 14.17
N TYR A 50 -6.60 17.96 14.00
CA TYR A 50 -6.96 17.26 12.78
C TYR A 50 -8.48 17.22 12.59
N ILE A 51 -9.23 16.90 13.67
CA ILE A 51 -10.70 16.88 13.64
C ILE A 51 -11.25 18.28 13.34
N ALA A 52 -10.70 19.33 13.94
CA ALA A 52 -11.11 20.71 13.67
C ALA A 52 -10.90 21.10 12.20
N LYS A 53 -9.80 20.65 11.60
CA LYS A 53 -9.48 20.92 10.19
C LYS A 53 -10.33 20.06 9.21
N TYR A 54 -10.68 18.84 9.61
CA TYR A 54 -11.41 17.86 8.79
C TYR A 54 -12.63 17.30 9.52
N PRO A 55 -13.67 18.10 9.80
CA PRO A 55 -14.78 17.73 10.68
C PRO A 55 -15.62 16.55 10.17
N ARG A 56 -15.53 16.19 8.89
CA ARG A 56 -16.21 15.00 8.34
C ARG A 56 -15.81 13.70 9.03
N ILE A 57 -14.61 13.64 9.64
CA ILE A 57 -14.15 12.45 10.37
C ILE A 57 -15.04 12.14 11.59
N ILE A 58 -15.73 13.12 12.16
CA ILE A 58 -16.67 12.92 13.29
C ILE A 58 -17.76 11.92 12.91
N THR A 59 -18.36 12.08 11.73
CA THR A 59 -19.39 11.14 11.23
C THR A 59 -18.85 9.73 11.11
N GLU A 60 -17.59 9.58 10.64
CA GLU A 60 -16.93 8.27 10.51
C GLU A 60 -16.70 7.63 11.89
N LEU A 61 -16.23 8.39 12.86
CA LEU A 61 -16.04 7.94 14.24
C LEU A 61 -17.37 7.55 14.90
N ASP A 62 -18.43 8.33 14.70
CA ASP A 62 -19.76 8.04 15.25
C ASP A 62 -20.36 6.75 14.67
N ASN A 63 -20.24 6.55 13.37
CA ASN A 63 -20.66 5.31 12.71
C ASN A 63 -19.97 4.07 13.29
N ARG A 64 -18.73 4.21 13.76
CA ARG A 64 -17.97 3.12 14.37
C ARG A 64 -18.28 2.84 15.83
N ARG A 65 -18.95 3.78 16.54
CA ARG A 65 -19.36 3.60 17.95
C ARG A 65 -20.30 2.40 18.14
N SER A 66 -21.03 1.97 17.12
CA SER A 66 -21.86 0.77 17.16
C SER A 66 -21.12 -0.54 16.83
N THR A 67 -19.89 -0.45 16.32
CA THR A 67 -19.11 -1.62 15.87
C THR A 67 -18.56 -2.38 17.08
N ALA A 68 -18.82 -3.68 17.16
CA ALA A 68 -18.48 -4.51 18.32
C ALA A 68 -16.99 -4.45 18.74
N TYR A 69 -16.08 -4.36 17.76
CA TYR A 69 -14.62 -4.38 18.00
C TYR A 69 -14.06 -3.07 18.58
N VAL A 70 -14.69 -1.93 18.31
CA VAL A 70 -14.18 -0.61 18.74
C VAL A 70 -15.11 0.16 19.67
N LYS A 71 -16.34 -0.33 19.88
CA LYS A 71 -17.36 0.31 20.73
C LYS A 71 -16.83 0.67 22.13
N THR A 72 -16.21 -0.29 22.79
CA THR A 72 -15.70 -0.10 24.17
C THR A 72 -14.54 0.91 24.19
N LEU A 73 -13.70 0.90 23.17
CA LEU A 73 -12.58 1.82 23.04
C LEU A 73 -13.07 3.26 22.81
N LEU A 74 -13.94 3.46 21.81
CA LEU A 74 -14.53 4.77 21.50
C LEU A 74 -15.44 5.30 22.59
N GLY A 75 -16.10 4.42 23.37
CA GLY A 75 -16.98 4.81 24.49
C GLY A 75 -16.26 5.47 25.64
N LYS A 76 -14.93 5.37 25.72
CA LYS A 76 -14.12 6.03 26.77
C LYS A 76 -13.82 7.50 26.47
N TYR A 77 -14.04 7.95 25.24
CA TYR A 77 -13.63 9.27 24.78
C TYR A 77 -14.77 9.98 24.03
N ASN A 78 -14.76 11.31 24.10
CA ASN A 78 -15.72 12.17 23.40
C ASN A 78 -14.98 13.11 22.44
N HIS A 79 -15.65 13.50 21.36
CA HIS A 79 -15.13 14.50 20.43
C HIS A 79 -14.78 15.82 21.13
N PRO A 80 -13.66 16.45 20.76
CA PRO A 80 -12.61 15.98 19.84
C PRO A 80 -11.46 15.24 20.55
N ASN A 81 -11.61 14.92 21.85
CA ASN A 81 -10.56 14.48 22.76
C ASN A 81 -10.29 12.98 22.65
N TYR A 82 -9.56 12.56 21.62
CA TYR A 82 -9.06 11.20 21.47
C TYR A 82 -7.53 11.19 21.55
N PRO A 83 -6.92 10.26 22.32
CA PRO A 83 -5.49 10.05 22.22
C PRO A 83 -5.17 9.44 20.84
N ILE A 84 -4.00 9.76 20.32
CA ILE A 84 -3.59 9.39 18.94
C ILE A 84 -3.68 7.89 18.69
N TYR A 85 -3.30 7.03 19.64
CA TYR A 85 -3.37 5.58 19.46
C TYR A 85 -4.80 5.07 19.28
N VAL A 86 -5.79 5.65 19.99
CA VAL A 86 -7.21 5.33 19.79
C VAL A 86 -7.68 5.80 18.42
N PHE A 87 -7.32 7.02 18.05
CA PHE A 87 -7.69 7.59 16.76
C PHE A 87 -7.17 6.73 15.60
N LEU A 88 -5.89 6.39 15.63
CA LEU A 88 -5.26 5.54 14.58
C LEU A 88 -5.85 4.12 14.51
N GLU A 89 -6.30 3.57 15.65
CA GLU A 89 -6.92 2.25 15.69
C GLU A 89 -8.29 2.23 15.01
N VAL A 90 -9.06 3.32 15.16
CA VAL A 90 -10.46 3.32 14.75
C VAL A 90 -10.71 3.88 13.35
N ILE A 91 -9.81 4.70 12.80
CA ILE A 91 -10.01 5.28 11.48
C ILE A 91 -9.76 4.26 10.35
N PRO A 92 -10.52 4.31 9.24
CA PRO A 92 -10.26 3.46 8.08
C PRO A 92 -8.96 3.85 7.39
N PHE A 93 -8.36 2.90 6.65
CA PHE A 93 -7.08 3.12 5.97
C PHE A 93 -7.06 4.37 5.07
N GLY A 94 -8.18 4.64 4.37
CA GLY A 94 -8.29 5.85 3.53
C GLY A 94 -8.13 7.14 4.33
N GLU A 95 -8.73 7.19 5.52
CA GLU A 95 -8.61 8.34 6.43
C GLU A 95 -7.24 8.39 7.10
N PHE A 96 -6.67 7.22 7.42
CA PHE A 96 -5.29 7.13 7.90
C PHE A 96 -4.30 7.74 6.89
N VAL A 97 -4.47 7.48 5.59
CA VAL A 97 -3.63 8.10 4.54
C VAL A 97 -3.74 9.62 4.57
N ASN A 98 -4.94 10.18 4.76
CA ASN A 98 -5.15 11.62 4.89
C ASN A 98 -4.47 12.18 6.15
N PHE A 99 -4.63 11.49 7.28
CA PHE A 99 -3.97 11.86 8.54
C PHE A 99 -2.44 11.79 8.42
N TYR A 100 -1.89 10.74 7.79
CA TYR A 100 -0.46 10.60 7.57
C TYR A 100 0.12 11.77 6.78
N LYS A 101 -0.54 12.18 5.69
CA LYS A 101 -0.14 13.35 4.90
C LYS A 101 -0.21 14.65 5.72
N TYR A 102 -1.25 14.80 6.52
CA TYR A 102 -1.37 15.94 7.44
C TYR A 102 -0.23 15.97 8.46
N TYR A 103 0.09 14.81 9.04
CA TYR A 103 1.18 14.66 9.99
C TYR A 103 2.53 15.03 9.37
N CYS A 104 2.86 14.47 8.22
CA CYS A 104 4.10 14.78 7.51
C CYS A 104 4.24 16.28 7.21
N ALA A 105 3.16 16.91 6.73
CA ALA A 105 3.19 18.33 6.39
C ALA A 105 3.29 19.25 7.63
N LYS A 106 2.67 18.86 8.74
CA LYS A 106 2.65 19.68 9.97
C LYS A 106 3.96 19.61 10.76
N TYR A 107 4.53 18.41 10.87
CA TYR A 107 5.69 18.13 11.73
C TYR A 107 6.98 17.87 10.94
N GLU A 108 6.98 18.16 9.64
CA GLU A 108 8.11 17.93 8.73
C GLU A 108 8.66 16.50 8.88
N TYR A 109 7.71 15.54 9.01
CA TYR A 109 8.07 14.15 9.23
C TYR A 109 8.60 13.51 7.95
N ASP A 110 9.88 13.15 7.96
CA ASP A 110 10.56 12.44 6.87
C ASP A 110 10.34 10.93 6.98
N GLY A 111 9.10 10.53 6.79
CA GLY A 111 8.71 9.12 6.78
C GLY A 111 8.61 8.55 5.38
N PHE A 112 7.65 7.62 5.17
CA PHE A 112 7.40 7.07 3.85
C PHE A 112 6.82 8.12 2.90
N ASN A 113 7.21 8.05 1.63
CA ASN A 113 6.81 9.03 0.62
C ASN A 113 5.29 9.10 0.42
N CYS A 114 4.70 10.21 0.82
CA CYS A 114 3.25 10.44 0.79
C CYS A 114 2.62 10.29 -0.61
N THR A 115 3.40 10.51 -1.68
CA THR A 115 2.87 10.42 -3.06
C THR A 115 2.54 8.99 -3.49
N LEU A 116 3.04 7.98 -2.78
CA LEU A 116 2.74 6.56 -3.05
C LEU A 116 1.55 6.03 -2.25
N LEU A 117 1.12 6.71 -1.19
CA LEU A 117 0.06 6.22 -0.30
C LEU A 117 -1.29 6.09 -1.00
N ASP A 118 -1.61 6.99 -1.93
CA ASP A 118 -2.86 6.87 -2.71
C ASP A 118 -2.85 5.64 -3.63
N ASN A 119 -1.70 5.28 -4.18
CA ASN A 119 -1.53 4.08 -4.98
C ASN A 119 -1.78 2.83 -4.13
N ILE A 120 -1.20 2.79 -2.92
CA ILE A 120 -1.39 1.68 -1.97
C ILE A 120 -2.85 1.57 -1.55
N ARG A 121 -3.51 2.70 -1.24
CA ARG A 121 -4.94 2.73 -0.93
C ARG A 121 -5.78 2.18 -2.08
N ASN A 122 -5.48 2.57 -3.31
CA ASN A 122 -6.24 2.16 -4.49
C ASN A 122 -6.15 0.65 -4.70
N ILE A 123 -4.95 0.07 -4.70
CA ILE A 123 -4.77 -1.37 -4.93
C ILE A 123 -5.33 -2.20 -3.76
N ARG A 124 -5.17 -1.74 -2.51
CA ARG A 124 -5.77 -2.38 -1.34
C ARG A 124 -7.30 -2.39 -1.43
N ASN A 125 -7.91 -1.28 -1.81
CA ASN A 125 -9.36 -1.19 -1.96
C ASN A 125 -9.85 -2.08 -3.11
N ALA A 126 -9.16 -2.08 -4.26
CA ALA A 126 -9.48 -2.98 -5.37
C ALA A 126 -9.44 -4.45 -4.93
N ALA A 127 -8.40 -4.86 -4.20
CA ALA A 127 -8.28 -6.22 -3.68
C ALA A 127 -9.38 -6.57 -2.66
N ALA A 128 -9.69 -5.65 -1.72
CA ALA A 128 -10.72 -5.83 -0.70
C ALA A 128 -12.14 -5.95 -1.28
N HIS A 129 -12.43 -5.22 -2.36
CA HIS A 129 -13.71 -5.29 -3.07
C HIS A 129 -13.75 -6.39 -4.14
N SER A 130 -12.76 -7.28 -4.18
CA SER A 130 -12.66 -8.37 -5.15
C SER A 130 -12.61 -7.91 -6.61
N ASN A 131 -12.20 -6.68 -6.89
CA ASN A 131 -11.93 -6.22 -8.23
C ASN A 131 -10.70 -6.95 -8.82
N CYS A 132 -10.74 -7.23 -10.11
CA CYS A 132 -9.60 -7.84 -10.80
C CYS A 132 -8.42 -6.85 -10.85
N VAL A 133 -7.31 -7.17 -10.18
CA VAL A 133 -6.14 -6.28 -10.10
C VAL A 133 -5.17 -6.45 -11.27
N ILE A 134 -5.36 -7.49 -12.08
CA ILE A 134 -4.58 -7.74 -13.30
C ILE A 134 -5.37 -7.44 -14.59
N HIS A 135 -6.49 -6.74 -14.48
CA HIS A 135 -7.23 -6.27 -15.66
C HIS A 135 -6.45 -5.17 -16.37
N ASP A 136 -6.66 -5.04 -17.65
CA ASP A 136 -6.17 -3.91 -18.47
C ASP A 136 -4.67 -3.58 -18.32
N LEU A 137 -3.80 -4.62 -18.29
CA LEU A 137 -2.35 -4.44 -18.21
C LEU A 137 -1.72 -3.76 -19.44
N THR A 138 -2.50 -3.50 -20.48
CA THR A 138 -2.07 -2.80 -21.70
C THR A 138 -2.32 -1.29 -21.64
N ASN A 139 -3.17 -0.83 -20.75
CA ASN A 139 -3.52 0.59 -20.62
C ASN A 139 -2.35 1.41 -20.07
N LYS A 140 -1.97 2.45 -20.84
CA LYS A 140 -0.88 3.38 -20.52
C LYS A 140 -1.38 4.83 -20.43
N ALA A 141 -2.65 5.03 -20.14
CA ALA A 141 -3.24 6.36 -20.07
C ALA A 141 -2.91 7.13 -18.78
N GLY A 142 -2.27 6.47 -17.81
CA GLY A 142 -1.91 7.06 -16.52
C GLY A 142 -0.65 7.93 -16.57
N PHE A 143 -0.47 8.70 -15.50
CA PHE A 143 0.78 9.40 -15.21
C PHE A 143 1.66 8.53 -14.32
N TYR A 144 2.97 8.53 -14.57
CA TYR A 144 3.91 7.85 -13.68
C TYR A 144 4.35 8.76 -12.53
N ASN A 145 4.63 8.16 -11.39
CA ASN A 145 5.21 8.85 -10.24
C ASN A 145 6.74 8.92 -10.37
N ASN A 146 7.30 10.14 -10.35
CA ASN A 146 8.74 10.35 -10.53
C ASN A 146 9.59 9.73 -9.41
N TYR A 147 9.11 9.74 -8.17
CA TYR A 147 9.79 9.09 -7.05
C TYR A 147 9.84 7.57 -7.28
N LEU A 148 8.71 6.96 -7.66
CA LEU A 148 8.67 5.54 -7.97
C LEU A 148 9.59 5.17 -9.13
N VAL A 149 9.63 5.97 -10.20
CA VAL A 149 10.57 5.79 -11.31
C VAL A 149 12.01 5.77 -10.80
N SER A 150 12.39 6.71 -9.92
CA SER A 150 13.75 6.78 -9.39
C SER A 150 14.13 5.55 -8.56
N ARG A 151 13.17 5.00 -7.78
CA ARG A 151 13.36 3.77 -7.01
C ARG A 151 13.52 2.56 -7.94
N VAL A 152 12.66 2.41 -8.96
CA VAL A 152 12.71 1.29 -9.90
C VAL A 152 13.97 1.34 -10.77
N VAL A 153 14.46 2.52 -11.16
CA VAL A 153 15.75 2.66 -11.88
C VAL A 153 16.91 2.09 -11.07
N LYS A 154 16.91 2.28 -9.75
CA LYS A 154 17.95 1.71 -8.86
C LYS A 154 17.85 0.18 -8.77
N LEU A 155 16.63 -0.37 -8.82
CA LEU A 155 16.40 -1.81 -8.75
C LEU A 155 16.72 -2.51 -10.09
N LEU A 156 16.47 -1.86 -11.22
CA LEU A 156 16.61 -2.43 -12.55
C LEU A 156 17.83 -1.83 -13.29
N ALA A 157 19.03 -2.13 -12.80
CA ALA A 157 20.26 -1.71 -13.46
C ALA A 157 20.31 -2.23 -14.91
N GLY A 158 20.48 -1.30 -15.87
CA GLY A 158 20.52 -1.65 -17.31
C GLY A 158 19.19 -1.48 -18.07
N VAL A 159 18.06 -1.31 -17.40
CA VAL A 159 16.78 -0.99 -18.06
C VAL A 159 16.68 0.52 -18.30
N LYS A 160 16.39 0.91 -19.54
CA LYS A 160 16.27 2.33 -19.91
C LYS A 160 15.15 3.00 -19.07
N LYS A 161 15.45 4.18 -18.47
CA LYS A 161 14.47 4.97 -17.70
C LYS A 161 13.15 5.19 -18.44
N ARG A 162 13.20 5.46 -19.76
CA ARG A 162 12.00 5.63 -20.59
C ARG A 162 11.11 4.38 -20.61
N THR A 163 11.71 3.19 -20.63
CA THR A 163 10.96 1.92 -20.56
C THR A 163 10.27 1.77 -19.22
N ILE A 164 10.95 2.10 -18.12
CA ILE A 164 10.38 2.09 -16.77
C ILE A 164 9.20 3.06 -16.67
N GLN A 165 9.39 4.30 -17.13
CA GLN A 165 8.32 5.32 -17.17
C GLN A 165 7.11 4.83 -17.96
N ASP A 166 7.33 4.21 -19.11
CA ASP A 166 6.24 3.71 -19.97
C ASP A 166 5.47 2.55 -19.33
N ARG A 167 6.16 1.66 -18.60
CA ARG A 167 5.52 0.57 -17.83
C ARG A 167 4.73 1.09 -16.64
N LEU A 168 5.27 2.08 -15.92
CA LEU A 168 4.62 2.70 -14.76
C LEU A 168 3.44 3.61 -15.10
N LYS A 169 3.18 3.91 -16.37
CA LYS A 169 1.92 4.52 -16.80
C LYS A 169 0.72 3.59 -16.64
N ASN A 170 0.93 2.28 -16.58
CA ASN A 170 -0.12 1.35 -16.22
C ASN A 170 -0.44 1.47 -14.73
N LYS A 171 -1.68 1.83 -14.41
CA LYS A 171 -2.09 2.14 -13.03
C LYS A 171 -2.00 0.92 -12.11
N CYS A 172 -2.42 -0.24 -12.57
CA CYS A 172 -2.35 -1.48 -11.78
C CYS A 172 -0.90 -1.85 -11.43
N VAL A 173 0.01 -1.70 -12.40
CA VAL A 173 1.44 -1.95 -12.21
C VAL A 173 2.05 -0.91 -11.28
N GLN A 174 1.73 0.37 -11.45
CA GLN A 174 2.21 1.45 -10.58
C GLN A 174 1.78 1.24 -9.12
N ASP A 175 0.51 0.89 -8.90
CA ASP A 175 -0.05 0.68 -7.57
C ASP A 175 0.56 -0.54 -6.89
N PHE A 176 0.76 -1.64 -7.65
CA PHE A 176 1.43 -2.85 -7.15
C PHE A 176 2.87 -2.57 -6.74
N ILE A 177 3.66 -1.89 -7.59
CA ILE A 177 5.05 -1.58 -7.28
C ILE A 177 5.15 -0.58 -6.13
N SER A 178 4.20 0.36 -6.00
CA SER A 178 4.14 1.27 -4.85
C SER A 178 3.97 0.51 -3.52
N LEU A 179 3.12 -0.54 -3.50
CA LEU A 179 2.97 -1.39 -2.32
C LEU A 179 4.25 -2.21 -2.04
N LEU A 180 4.87 -2.75 -3.07
CA LEU A 180 6.11 -3.52 -2.92
C LEU A 180 7.26 -2.67 -2.33
N ILE A 181 7.41 -1.43 -2.81
CA ILE A 181 8.38 -0.46 -2.26
C ILE A 181 8.01 -0.09 -0.81
N ALA A 182 6.73 0.01 -0.48
CA ALA A 182 6.31 0.27 0.90
C ALA A 182 6.64 -0.89 1.85
N VAL A 183 6.50 -2.14 1.40
CA VAL A 183 6.93 -3.31 2.18
C VAL A 183 8.41 -3.21 2.53
N ASP A 184 9.25 -2.82 1.57
CA ASP A 184 10.69 -2.66 1.77
C ASP A 184 11.04 -1.47 2.70
N ASP A 185 10.47 -0.30 2.44
CA ASP A 185 10.85 0.94 3.11
C ASP A 185 10.25 1.08 4.52
N VAL A 186 9.03 0.58 4.73
CA VAL A 186 8.21 0.88 5.92
C VAL A 186 8.31 -0.18 7.00
N ILE A 187 8.34 -1.47 6.61
CA ILE A 187 8.37 -2.57 7.56
C ILE A 187 9.79 -2.70 8.13
N LYS A 188 9.93 -2.46 9.44
CA LYS A 188 11.22 -2.52 10.13
C LYS A 188 11.55 -3.90 10.73
N SER A 189 10.54 -4.76 10.91
CA SER A 189 10.76 -6.15 11.30
C SER A 189 11.27 -6.94 10.10
N GLU A 190 12.52 -7.40 10.17
CA GLU A 190 13.15 -8.17 9.09
C GLU A 190 12.38 -9.46 8.79
N ASP A 191 11.92 -10.17 9.83
CA ASP A 191 11.14 -11.40 9.67
C ASP A 191 9.83 -11.15 8.92
N LEU A 192 9.09 -10.09 9.28
CA LEU A 192 7.84 -9.75 8.63
C LEU A 192 8.07 -9.27 7.18
N LYS A 193 9.09 -8.44 6.97
CA LYS A 193 9.49 -7.98 5.63
C LYS A 193 9.84 -9.16 4.74
N ASN A 194 10.73 -10.04 5.23
CA ASN A 194 11.17 -11.23 4.51
C ASN A 194 10.02 -12.15 4.18
N HIS A 195 9.10 -12.36 5.11
CA HIS A 195 7.89 -13.17 4.87
C HIS A 195 7.04 -12.58 3.74
N CYS A 196 6.73 -11.29 3.79
CA CYS A 196 5.96 -10.61 2.73
C CYS A 196 6.64 -10.70 1.37
N LEU A 197 7.98 -10.49 1.31
CA LEU A 197 8.73 -10.53 0.05
C LEU A 197 8.87 -11.97 -0.48
N GLN A 198 9.02 -12.95 0.40
CA GLN A 198 9.11 -14.35 0.01
C GLN A 198 7.79 -14.85 -0.58
N GLU A 199 6.65 -14.54 0.03
CA GLU A 199 5.33 -14.93 -0.46
C GLU A 199 5.09 -14.43 -1.91
N ILE A 200 5.46 -13.18 -2.21
CA ILE A 200 5.27 -12.65 -3.58
C ILE A 200 6.26 -13.28 -4.57
N LYS A 201 7.50 -13.54 -4.17
CA LYS A 201 8.47 -14.26 -5.00
C LYS A 201 7.95 -15.65 -5.38
N GLU A 202 7.45 -16.40 -4.40
CA GLU A 202 6.86 -17.73 -4.63
C GLU A 202 5.64 -17.69 -5.55
N LEU A 203 4.82 -16.66 -5.45
CA LEU A 203 3.69 -16.47 -6.35
C LEU A 203 4.16 -16.26 -7.81
N PHE A 204 5.18 -15.39 -8.01
CA PHE A 204 5.74 -15.10 -9.33
C PHE A 204 6.48 -16.31 -9.91
N ASP A 205 7.28 -17.02 -9.12
CA ASP A 205 8.08 -18.16 -9.61
C ASP A 205 7.31 -19.48 -9.73
N GLY A 206 6.22 -19.60 -8.95
CA GLY A 206 5.42 -20.82 -8.90
C GLY A 206 4.10 -20.71 -9.65
N ARG A 207 3.10 -20.13 -9.00
CA ARG A 207 1.73 -20.14 -9.53
C ARG A 207 1.57 -19.41 -10.85
N MET A 208 2.25 -18.26 -11.04
CA MET A 208 2.13 -17.46 -12.26
C MET A 208 2.77 -18.13 -13.49
N VAL A 209 3.78 -19.00 -13.30
CA VAL A 209 4.44 -19.68 -14.42
C VAL A 209 3.90 -21.07 -14.71
N ARG A 210 3.09 -21.65 -13.82
CA ARG A 210 2.59 -23.02 -13.93
C ARG A 210 1.95 -23.31 -15.28
N ASN A 211 1.13 -22.40 -15.78
CA ASN A 211 0.38 -22.54 -17.02
C ASN A 211 0.79 -21.47 -18.06
N LYS A 212 2.08 -21.09 -18.08
CA LYS A 212 2.62 -20.03 -18.95
C LYS A 212 2.31 -20.22 -20.43
N ASP A 213 2.13 -21.45 -20.86
CA ASP A 213 1.83 -21.79 -22.26
C ASP A 213 0.48 -21.23 -22.72
N LEU A 214 -0.47 -21.02 -21.79
CA LEU A 214 -1.78 -20.40 -22.09
C LEU A 214 -1.65 -18.93 -22.52
N TYR A 215 -0.50 -18.31 -22.27
CA TYR A 215 -0.28 -16.86 -22.46
C TYR A 215 0.75 -16.56 -23.57
N LYS A 216 1.18 -17.55 -24.33
CA LYS A 216 2.20 -17.41 -25.41
C LYS A 216 1.80 -16.37 -26.47
N SER A 217 0.51 -16.21 -26.73
CA SER A 217 -0.02 -15.22 -27.69
C SER A 217 -0.12 -13.79 -27.16
N SER A 218 0.01 -13.57 -25.82
CA SER A 218 -0.13 -12.26 -25.22
C SER A 218 1.23 -11.66 -24.83
N THR A 219 1.89 -11.02 -25.80
CA THR A 219 3.18 -10.36 -25.58
C THR A 219 3.11 -9.29 -24.47
N SER A 220 2.01 -8.54 -24.38
CA SER A 220 1.84 -7.50 -23.36
C SER A 220 1.82 -8.08 -21.95
N LEU A 221 1.08 -9.18 -21.73
CA LEU A 221 1.01 -9.84 -20.44
C LEU A 221 2.39 -10.39 -20.03
N GLN A 222 3.08 -11.05 -20.97
CA GLN A 222 4.43 -11.57 -20.72
C GLN A 222 5.42 -10.45 -20.34
N GLN A 223 5.41 -9.35 -21.07
CA GLN A 223 6.31 -8.22 -20.80
C GLN A 223 6.03 -7.54 -19.46
N MET A 224 4.75 -7.41 -19.05
CA MET A 224 4.41 -6.88 -17.73
C MET A 224 4.79 -7.85 -16.61
N TYR A 225 4.58 -9.15 -16.82
CA TYR A 225 5.03 -10.18 -15.89
C TYR A 225 6.54 -10.11 -15.67
N ILE A 226 7.33 -10.09 -16.75
CA ILE A 226 8.81 -10.03 -16.67
C ILE A 226 9.23 -8.77 -15.92
N PHE A 227 8.68 -7.61 -16.27
CA PHE A 227 8.99 -6.35 -15.61
C PHE A 227 8.69 -6.37 -14.10
N CYS A 228 7.52 -6.85 -13.70
CA CYS A 228 7.17 -6.95 -12.29
C CYS A 228 8.03 -8.00 -11.57
N LYS A 229 8.28 -9.14 -12.19
CA LYS A 229 9.13 -10.20 -11.64
C LYS A 229 10.55 -9.71 -11.36
N GLU A 230 11.18 -8.99 -12.28
CA GLU A 230 12.52 -8.44 -12.08
C GLU A 230 12.56 -7.49 -10.87
N ILE A 231 11.52 -6.64 -10.70
CA ILE A 231 11.44 -5.77 -9.54
C ILE A 231 11.27 -6.57 -8.25
N VAL A 232 10.34 -7.55 -8.24
CA VAL A 232 10.10 -8.44 -7.08
C VAL A 232 11.38 -9.15 -6.62
N HIS A 233 12.21 -9.59 -7.58
CA HIS A 233 13.47 -10.27 -7.27
C HIS A 233 14.58 -9.34 -6.81
N ASN A 234 14.57 -8.07 -7.24
CA ASN A 234 15.60 -7.09 -6.90
C ASN A 234 15.27 -6.27 -5.64
N VAL A 235 14.02 -6.30 -5.17
CA VAL A 235 13.71 -5.84 -3.81
C VAL A 235 14.24 -6.89 -2.85
N GLN A 236 15.38 -6.59 -2.23
CA GLN A 236 16.04 -7.49 -1.28
C GLN A 236 15.74 -7.01 0.13
N PRO A 237 15.64 -7.93 1.10
CA PRO A 237 15.75 -7.58 2.50
C PRO A 237 17.12 -6.92 2.72
N SER A 238 17.11 -5.77 3.32
CA SER A 238 18.32 -5.04 3.74
C SER A 238 18.99 -5.72 4.93
#